data_1f372389a00db6e5f22d45eabdb6ee6a
#
_entry.id   1f372389a00db6e5f22d45eabdb6ee6a
#
_cell.length_a   1.000
_cell.length_b   1.000
_cell.length_c   1.000
_cell.angle_alpha   90.00
_cell.angle_beta   90.00
_cell.angle_gamma   90.00
#
_symmetry.space_group_name_H-M   'P 1'
#
loop_
_entity.id
_entity.type
_entity.pdbx_description
1 polymer ?
#
loop_
_entity_poly.entity_id
_entity_poly.type
_entity_poly.pdbx_seq_one_letter_code
_entity_poly.pdbx_strand_id
1 'polypeptide(L)'
;MTSLKCAAKGGRIVTCGATTGPNPKEELRLVFWNQLSILGSTMANDREFRAMLSAVEAGKLVPRIDSTFAFSRAVEAYERLEKGDQHGKVVLVPDSRTREWPDRD
;
A
#
# COMPACT_ATOMS: atom_id res chain seq x y z
N MET A 1 -10.38 -6.35 15.24
CA MET A 1 -11.61 -5.84 15.93
C MET A 1 -11.90 -4.36 15.73
N THR A 2 -10.90 -3.52 15.53
CA THR A 2 -11.10 -2.05 15.41
C THR A 2 -11.91 -1.67 14.17
N SER A 3 -11.63 -2.25 13.01
CA SER A 3 -12.30 -1.92 11.73
C SER A 3 -13.81 -2.15 11.78
N LEU A 4 -14.27 -3.25 12.41
CA LEU A 4 -15.70 -3.54 12.57
C LEU A 4 -16.43 -2.48 13.42
N LYS A 5 -15.74 -1.91 14.41
CA LYS A 5 -16.29 -0.87 15.29
C LYS A 5 -16.33 0.52 14.63
N CYS A 6 -15.41 0.75 13.68
CA CYS A 6 -15.34 2.02 12.95
C CYS A 6 -16.27 2.09 11.75
N ALA A 7 -16.78 0.94 11.27
CA ALA A 7 -17.64 0.90 10.10
C ALA A 7 -19.05 1.42 10.43
N ALA A 8 -19.56 2.31 9.59
CA ALA A 8 -20.95 2.75 9.66
C ALA A 8 -21.91 1.61 9.30
N LYS A 9 -23.17 1.69 9.72
CA LYS A 9 -24.22 0.72 9.35
C LYS A 9 -24.33 0.61 7.83
N GLY A 10 -24.36 -0.61 7.30
CA GLY A 10 -24.34 -0.89 5.86
C GLY A 10 -22.95 -0.70 5.21
N GLY A 11 -21.90 -0.43 6.02
CA GLY A 11 -20.57 -0.16 5.54
C GLY A 11 -19.85 -1.37 4.94
N ARG A 12 -18.74 -1.09 4.24
CA ARG A 12 -17.88 -2.10 3.63
C ARG A 12 -16.48 -2.06 4.24
N ILE A 13 -15.96 -3.22 4.56
CA ILE A 13 -14.58 -3.43 5.02
C ILE A 13 -13.86 -4.24 3.95
N VAL A 14 -12.72 -3.75 3.48
CA VAL A 14 -11.91 -4.44 2.48
C VAL A 14 -10.63 -4.92 3.16
N THR A 15 -10.30 -6.19 2.98
CA THR A 15 -9.02 -6.77 3.41
C THR A 15 -8.18 -7.14 2.19
N CYS A 16 -6.91 -6.73 2.18
CA CYS A 16 -5.96 -7.01 1.11
C CYS A 16 -4.68 -7.70 1.60
N GLY A 17 -4.64 -8.11 2.87
CA GLY A 17 -3.48 -8.82 3.42
C GLY A 17 -3.66 -9.22 4.87
N ALA A 18 -2.77 -10.07 5.34
CA ALA A 18 -2.76 -10.62 6.69
C ALA A 18 -1.33 -10.71 7.25
N THR A 19 -0.56 -9.63 7.11
CA THR A 19 0.87 -9.57 7.45
C THR A 19 1.14 -9.89 8.93
N THR A 20 0.23 -9.50 9.82
CA THR A 20 0.35 -9.74 11.27
C THR A 20 -0.31 -11.03 11.75
N GLY A 21 -0.82 -11.82 10.85
CA GLY A 21 -1.42 -13.14 11.11
C GLY A 21 -2.75 -13.36 10.39
N PRO A 22 -3.03 -14.62 9.98
CA PRO A 22 -4.17 -14.94 9.14
C PRO A 22 -5.50 -15.09 9.90
N ASN A 23 -5.47 -15.19 11.22
CA ASN A 23 -6.62 -15.55 12.07
C ASN A 23 -7.00 -14.42 13.05
N PRO A 24 -7.51 -13.27 12.58
CA PRO A 24 -8.01 -12.24 13.49
C PRO A 24 -9.26 -12.75 14.24
N LYS A 25 -9.37 -12.41 15.52
CA LYS A 25 -10.61 -12.63 16.27
C LYS A 25 -11.61 -11.54 15.89
N GLU A 26 -12.74 -11.95 15.31
CA GLU A 26 -13.77 -11.02 14.85
C GLU A 26 -15.10 -11.25 15.57
N GLU A 27 -15.78 -10.16 15.90
CA GLU A 27 -17.10 -10.18 16.55
C GLU A 27 -18.20 -10.20 15.48
N LEU A 28 -18.66 -11.38 15.11
CA LEU A 28 -19.66 -11.57 14.04
C LEU A 28 -20.98 -10.85 14.32
N ARG A 29 -21.33 -10.60 15.59
CA ARG A 29 -22.53 -9.84 15.94
C ARG A 29 -22.48 -8.42 15.37
N LEU A 30 -21.31 -7.80 15.32
CA LEU A 30 -21.15 -6.48 14.71
C LEU A 30 -21.39 -6.52 13.20
N VAL A 31 -21.01 -7.62 12.54
CA VAL A 31 -21.18 -7.78 11.10
C VAL A 31 -22.65 -7.83 10.72
N PHE A 32 -23.44 -8.76 11.31
CA PHE A 32 -24.84 -8.87 10.93
C PHE A 32 -25.70 -7.74 11.50
N TRP A 33 -25.47 -7.30 12.71
CA TRP A 33 -26.24 -6.22 13.34
C TRP A 33 -26.12 -4.88 12.60
N ASN A 34 -24.92 -4.58 12.13
CA ASN A 34 -24.65 -3.38 11.36
C ASN A 34 -24.75 -3.60 9.83
N GLN A 35 -25.16 -4.79 9.39
CA GLN A 35 -25.29 -5.12 7.95
C GLN A 35 -24.00 -4.85 7.17
N LEU A 36 -22.84 -5.17 7.75
CA LEU A 36 -21.53 -4.93 7.13
C LEU A 36 -21.22 -5.95 6.05
N SER A 37 -20.52 -5.50 5.00
CA SER A 37 -19.91 -6.38 3.99
C SER A 37 -18.43 -6.47 4.23
N ILE A 38 -17.87 -7.70 4.26
CA ILE A 38 -16.42 -7.94 4.34
C ILE A 38 -16.00 -8.48 2.97
N LEU A 39 -15.10 -7.78 2.32
CA LEU A 39 -14.65 -8.05 0.95
C LEU A 39 -13.14 -8.37 0.96
N GLY A 40 -12.75 -9.40 0.22
CA GLY A 40 -11.35 -9.67 -0.08
C GLY A 40 -10.90 -8.92 -1.34
N SER A 41 -9.65 -8.48 -1.36
CA SER A 41 -9.01 -7.90 -2.53
C SER A 41 -7.59 -8.44 -2.63
N THR A 42 -7.19 -8.91 -3.79
CA THR A 42 -5.83 -9.39 -4.04
C THR A 42 -5.40 -9.08 -5.46
N MET A 43 -4.18 -8.60 -5.58
CA MET A 43 -3.53 -8.35 -6.87
C MET A 43 -4.38 -7.51 -7.83
N ALA A 44 -4.02 -7.53 -9.10
CA ALA A 44 -4.76 -6.94 -10.21
C ALA A 44 -4.52 -7.76 -11.48
N ASN A 45 -5.48 -7.79 -12.38
CA ASN A 45 -5.29 -8.35 -13.71
C ASN A 45 -4.59 -7.33 -14.64
N ASP A 46 -4.13 -7.78 -15.81
CA ASP A 46 -3.39 -6.93 -16.77
C ASP A 46 -4.14 -5.67 -17.18
N ARG A 47 -5.46 -5.75 -17.32
CA ARG A 47 -6.29 -4.59 -17.71
C ARG A 47 -6.32 -3.55 -16.59
N GLU A 48 -6.49 -3.98 -15.36
CA GLU A 48 -6.50 -3.11 -14.18
C GLU A 48 -5.12 -2.47 -13.96
N PHE A 49 -4.05 -3.27 -14.12
CA PHE A 49 -2.69 -2.76 -14.03
C PHE A 49 -2.40 -1.69 -15.09
N ARG A 50 -2.80 -1.92 -16.36
CA ARG A 50 -2.66 -0.92 -17.42
C ARG A 50 -3.48 0.34 -17.16
N ALA A 51 -4.69 0.20 -16.63
CA ALA A 51 -5.51 1.35 -16.26
C ALA A 51 -4.87 2.18 -15.14
N MET A 52 -4.26 1.53 -14.15
CA MET A 52 -3.50 2.18 -13.09
C MET A 52 -2.29 2.93 -13.67
N LEU A 53 -1.48 2.29 -14.55
CA LEU A 53 -0.35 2.94 -15.21
C LEU A 53 -0.78 4.18 -16.01
N SER A 54 -1.86 4.07 -16.79
CA SER A 54 -2.40 5.22 -17.54
C SER A 54 -2.82 6.37 -16.61
N ALA A 55 -3.34 6.06 -15.43
CA ALA A 55 -3.68 7.09 -14.44
C ALA A 55 -2.43 7.75 -13.84
N VAL A 56 -1.34 7.01 -13.66
CA VAL A 56 -0.04 7.55 -13.23
C VAL A 56 0.56 8.44 -14.33
N GLU A 57 0.58 7.97 -15.58
CA GLU A 57 1.08 8.72 -16.75
C GLU A 57 0.30 10.03 -16.96
N ALA A 58 -1.01 10.00 -16.73
CA ALA A 58 -1.86 11.18 -16.81
C ALA A 58 -1.74 12.12 -15.57
N GLY A 59 -0.86 11.82 -14.62
CA GLY A 59 -0.70 12.60 -13.39
C GLY A 59 -1.88 12.54 -12.41
N LYS A 60 -2.86 11.65 -12.64
CA LYS A 60 -4.02 11.47 -11.75
C LYS A 60 -3.69 10.68 -10.48
N LEU A 61 -2.67 9.85 -10.54
CA LEU A 61 -2.11 9.12 -9.41
C LEU A 61 -0.62 9.46 -9.31
N VAL A 62 -0.21 9.97 -8.16
CA VAL A 62 1.19 10.30 -7.88
C VAL A 62 1.67 9.40 -6.74
N PRO A 63 2.50 8.39 -7.02
CA PRO A 63 3.08 7.56 -5.98
C PRO A 63 3.91 8.41 -5.01
N ARG A 64 3.67 8.25 -3.71
CA ARG A 64 4.52 8.89 -2.70
C ARG A 64 5.83 8.14 -2.61
N ILE A 65 6.93 8.86 -2.81
CA ILE A 65 8.30 8.36 -2.61
C ILE A 65 8.85 8.99 -1.33
N ASP A 66 9.32 8.14 -0.43
CA ASP A 66 9.98 8.57 0.81
C ASP A 66 11.43 8.90 0.54
N SER A 67 12.13 7.97 -0.12
CA SER A 67 13.57 8.11 -0.38
C SER A 67 14.00 7.27 -1.60
N THR A 68 15.06 7.72 -2.26
CA THR A 68 15.66 7.02 -3.41
C THR A 68 17.12 6.73 -3.12
N PHE A 69 17.56 5.52 -3.36
CA PHE A 69 18.93 5.07 -3.17
C PHE A 69 19.50 4.48 -4.46
N ALA A 70 20.78 4.67 -4.69
CA ALA A 70 21.51 3.94 -5.72
C ALA A 70 21.59 2.43 -5.36
N PHE A 71 21.74 1.54 -6.34
CA PHE A 71 21.92 0.11 -6.07
C PHE A 71 23.14 -0.17 -5.19
N SER A 72 24.23 0.57 -5.33
CA SER A 72 25.41 0.50 -4.47
C SER A 72 25.10 0.81 -3.00
N ARG A 73 24.00 1.50 -2.70
CA ARG A 73 23.54 1.85 -1.35
C ARG A 73 22.31 1.05 -0.90
N ALA A 74 22.12 -0.15 -1.44
CA ALA A 74 20.95 -0.99 -1.13
C ALA A 74 20.84 -1.31 0.36
N VAL A 75 21.95 -1.48 1.08
CA VAL A 75 21.95 -1.75 2.53
C VAL A 75 21.26 -0.62 3.28
N GLU A 76 21.60 0.63 2.98
CA GLU A 76 20.97 1.81 3.60
C GLU A 76 19.47 1.90 3.30
N ALA A 77 19.06 1.50 2.09
CA ALA A 77 17.65 1.43 1.72
C ALA A 77 16.88 0.40 2.56
N TYR A 78 17.48 -0.77 2.81
CA TYR A 78 16.91 -1.78 3.68
C TYR A 78 16.85 -1.33 5.14
N GLU A 79 17.89 -0.69 5.64
CA GLU A 79 17.90 -0.08 6.98
C GLU A 79 16.80 0.98 7.14
N ARG A 80 16.57 1.79 6.09
CA ARG A 80 15.48 2.76 6.06
C ARG A 80 14.11 2.06 6.15
N LEU A 81 13.94 0.96 5.42
CA LEU A 81 12.70 0.18 5.42
C LEU A 81 12.46 -0.52 6.76
N GLU A 82 13.53 -1.06 7.38
CA GLU A 82 13.47 -1.79 8.67
C GLU A 82 13.04 -0.89 9.83
N LYS A 83 13.39 0.40 9.80
CA LYS A 83 12.95 1.38 10.80
C LYS A 83 11.42 1.53 10.85
N GLY A 84 10.72 1.27 9.74
CA GLY A 84 9.26 1.26 9.68
C GLY A 84 8.59 2.63 9.81
N ASP A 85 9.34 3.71 9.70
CA ASP A 85 8.87 5.11 9.82
C ASP A 85 8.84 5.86 8.47
N GLN A 86 9.05 5.14 7.35
CA GLN A 86 9.00 5.71 6.01
C GLN A 86 7.57 6.14 5.66
N HIS A 87 7.45 7.25 4.95
CA HIS A 87 6.18 7.74 4.43
C HIS A 87 6.12 7.64 2.90
N GLY A 88 5.82 6.48 2.39
CA GLY A 88 5.79 6.16 0.96
C GLY A 88 6.71 5.01 0.59
N LYS A 89 7.22 5.01 -0.63
CA LYS A 89 8.08 3.96 -1.18
C LYS A 89 9.55 4.31 -1.02
N VAL A 90 10.33 3.34 -0.56
CA VAL A 90 11.80 3.38 -0.67
C VAL A 90 12.15 2.78 -2.02
N VAL A 91 12.84 3.53 -2.87
CA VAL A 91 13.12 3.16 -4.26
C VAL A 91 14.60 2.95 -4.46
N LEU A 92 14.96 1.87 -5.15
CA LEU A 92 16.32 1.62 -5.63
C LEU A 92 16.41 1.96 -7.13
N VAL A 93 17.42 2.71 -7.52
CA VAL A 93 17.71 3.06 -8.91
C VAL A 93 19.11 2.61 -9.32
N PRO A 94 19.33 2.26 -10.61
CA PRO A 94 20.68 1.97 -11.10
C PRO A 94 21.62 3.16 -10.86
N ASP A 95 22.89 2.87 -10.50
CA ASP A 95 23.89 3.90 -10.19
C ASP A 95 24.09 4.92 -11.32
N SER A 96 23.91 4.49 -12.56
CA SER A 96 23.99 5.36 -13.75
C SER A 96 22.84 6.35 -13.88
N ARG A 97 21.71 6.15 -13.15
CA ARG A 97 20.49 6.96 -13.22
C ARG A 97 20.25 7.82 -11.98
N THR A 98 21.09 7.75 -10.98
CA THR A 98 20.93 8.54 -9.73
C THR A 98 20.95 10.07 -9.99
N ARG A 99 21.53 10.52 -11.09
CA ARG A 99 21.58 11.92 -11.49
C ARG A 99 20.35 12.42 -12.26
N GLU A 100 19.53 11.49 -12.76
CA GLU A 100 18.38 11.80 -13.64
C GLU A 100 17.04 11.75 -12.91
N TRP A 101 17.01 11.24 -11.69
CA TRP A 101 15.78 11.15 -10.92
C TRP A 101 15.61 12.39 -10.04
N PRO A 102 14.66 13.28 -10.36
CA PRO A 102 14.45 14.48 -9.56
C PRO A 102 13.92 14.12 -8.18
N ASP A 103 14.57 14.66 -7.15
CA ASP A 103 13.94 14.78 -5.84
C ASP A 103 12.70 15.65 -6.04
N ARG A 104 11.54 15.03 -5.97
CA ARG A 104 10.27 15.76 -6.00
C ARG A 104 9.88 16.06 -4.55
N ASP A 105 10.09 17.31 -4.16
CA ASP A 105 9.54 17.89 -2.93
C ASP A 105 8.01 17.74 -2.84
#